data_dc546f6a8fa447dbe9eb80ef4141a140
#
_entry.id   dc546f6a8fa447dbe9eb80ef4141a140
#
_cell.length_a   1.000
_cell.length_b   1.000
_cell.length_c   1.000
_cell.angle_alpha   90.00
_cell.angle_beta   90.00
_cell.angle_gamma   90.00
#
_symmetry.space_group_name_H-M   'P 1'
#
loop_
_entity.id
_entity.type
_entity.pdbx_description
1 polymer ?
#
loop_
_entity_poly.entity_id
_entity_poly.type
_entity_poly.pdbx_seq_one_letter_code
_entity_poly.pdbx_strand_id
1 'polypeptide(L)'
;MELFQYWNAVRGERDLPRRDEIDPAHIRSLLPDLFILQRRASGDICFRLAGTRLCALFGRELREQHFCDLWLGSEADGITRTTNQVMTQCTPMLLYARGATEAGDELDLELLLAPLASSDGANDRLLGALSALARPAWLHMTPLAHLVATGLSVPDIARNLPAERSHGKAADTKVSVAGSGGRNNRKLFHLRILDGGKGG
;
A
#
# COMPACT_ATOMS: atom_id res chain seq x y z
N MET A 1 2.62 7.36 -8.24
CA MET A 1 1.42 7.62 -9.08
C MET A 1 1.41 6.81 -10.37
N GLU A 2 2.53 6.65 -11.07
CA GLU A 2 2.63 5.91 -12.35
C GLU A 2 2.13 4.46 -12.24
N LEU A 3 2.56 3.70 -11.22
CA LEU A 3 2.11 2.33 -11.00
C LEU A 3 0.60 2.23 -10.76
N PHE A 4 0.03 3.17 -10.02
CA PHE A 4 -1.41 3.19 -9.77
C PHE A 4 -2.20 3.46 -11.06
N GLN A 5 -1.75 4.39 -11.90
CA GLN A 5 -2.38 4.68 -13.19
C GLN A 5 -2.34 3.44 -14.11
N TYR A 6 -1.19 2.76 -14.17
CA TYR A 6 -1.06 1.52 -14.92
C TYR A 6 -2.00 0.42 -14.38
N TRP A 7 -1.98 0.17 -13.06
CA TRP A 7 -2.86 -0.79 -12.41
C TRP A 7 -4.34 -0.51 -12.72
N ASN A 8 -4.75 0.76 -12.62
CA ASN A 8 -6.12 1.19 -12.88
C ASN A 8 -6.51 1.03 -14.37
N ALA A 9 -5.59 1.30 -15.29
CA ALA A 9 -5.80 1.09 -16.72
C ALA A 9 -5.97 -0.41 -17.06
N VAL A 10 -5.14 -1.28 -16.49
CA VAL A 10 -5.25 -2.74 -16.68
C VAL A 10 -6.53 -3.30 -16.06
N ARG A 11 -6.93 -2.78 -14.91
CA ARG A 11 -8.19 -3.15 -14.25
C ARG A 11 -9.41 -2.86 -15.12
N GLY A 12 -9.44 -1.70 -15.80
CA GLY A 12 -10.62 -1.23 -16.54
C GLY A 12 -11.83 -1.06 -15.61
N GLU A 13 -12.97 -1.64 -15.99
CA GLU A 13 -14.23 -1.59 -15.21
C GLU A 13 -14.35 -2.68 -14.14
N ARG A 14 -13.37 -3.60 -14.07
CA ARG A 14 -13.37 -4.70 -13.08
C ARG A 14 -12.92 -4.21 -11.70
N ASP A 15 -13.20 -5.00 -10.68
CA ASP A 15 -12.69 -4.71 -9.33
C ASP A 15 -11.17 -4.80 -9.27
N LEU A 16 -10.57 -5.81 -9.92
CA LEU A 16 -9.14 -6.10 -9.92
C LEU A 16 -8.62 -6.47 -11.30
N PRO A 17 -7.36 -6.13 -11.64
CA PRO A 17 -6.64 -6.76 -12.74
C PRO A 17 -6.16 -8.14 -12.31
N ARG A 18 -6.00 -9.05 -13.27
CA ARG A 18 -5.38 -10.35 -13.03
C ARG A 18 -3.86 -10.22 -13.03
N ARG A 19 -3.20 -11.11 -12.26
CA ARG A 19 -1.74 -11.13 -12.20
C ARG A 19 -1.08 -11.35 -13.57
N ASP A 20 -1.67 -12.17 -14.44
CA ASP A 20 -1.17 -12.51 -15.77
C ASP A 20 -1.36 -11.38 -16.80
N GLU A 21 -2.18 -10.38 -16.50
CA GLU A 21 -2.37 -9.18 -17.32
C GLU A 21 -1.34 -8.06 -17.03
N ILE A 22 -0.59 -8.19 -15.93
CA ILE A 22 0.47 -7.25 -15.60
C ILE A 22 1.68 -7.53 -16.50
N ASP A 23 1.88 -6.67 -17.49
CA ASP A 23 3.02 -6.74 -18.41
C ASP A 23 4.20 -5.92 -17.87
N PRO A 24 5.31 -6.57 -17.49
CA PRO A 24 6.49 -5.88 -16.99
C PRO A 24 7.11 -4.88 -17.99
N ALA A 25 6.88 -5.05 -19.29
CA ALA A 25 7.43 -4.15 -20.31
C ALA A 25 6.87 -2.73 -20.18
N HIS A 26 5.60 -2.58 -19.76
CA HIS A 26 4.94 -1.30 -19.58
C HIS A 26 5.39 -0.55 -18.31
N ILE A 27 5.97 -1.25 -17.34
CA ILE A 27 6.39 -0.70 -16.04
C ILE A 27 7.87 -0.95 -15.76
N ARG A 28 8.68 -1.16 -16.81
CA ARG A 28 10.09 -1.54 -16.68
C ARG A 28 10.95 -0.53 -15.89
N SER A 29 10.61 0.76 -15.96
CA SER A 29 11.28 1.83 -15.19
C SER A 29 11.07 1.67 -13.69
N LEU A 30 9.95 1.06 -13.27
CA LEU A 30 9.56 0.85 -11.89
C LEU A 30 10.01 -0.50 -11.33
N LEU A 31 10.37 -1.48 -12.19
CA LEU A 31 10.70 -2.86 -11.76
C LEU A 31 11.68 -2.95 -10.60
N PRO A 32 12.73 -2.10 -10.51
CA PRO A 32 13.64 -2.15 -9.37
C PRO A 32 13.02 -1.80 -8.02
N ASP A 33 11.91 -1.05 -8.00
CA ASP A 33 11.20 -0.58 -6.82
C ASP A 33 9.94 -1.39 -6.52
N LEU A 34 9.55 -2.30 -7.45
CA LEU A 34 8.33 -3.09 -7.32
C LEU A 34 8.51 -4.29 -6.40
N PHE A 35 7.39 -4.72 -5.86
CA PHE A 35 7.29 -6.01 -5.19
C PHE A 35 5.94 -6.67 -5.46
N ILE A 36 5.89 -7.99 -5.29
CA ILE A 36 4.66 -8.76 -5.24
C ILE A 36 4.61 -9.45 -3.88
N LEU A 37 3.53 -9.18 -3.14
CA LEU A 37 3.21 -9.92 -1.93
C LEU A 37 2.24 -11.03 -2.25
N GLN A 38 2.34 -12.12 -1.50
CA GLN A 38 1.40 -13.23 -1.53
C GLN A 38 1.00 -13.62 -0.12
N ARG A 39 -0.31 -13.78 0.11
CA ARG A 39 -0.85 -14.39 1.32
C ARG A 39 -0.76 -15.91 1.17
N ARG A 40 -0.08 -16.56 2.11
CA ARG A 40 0.05 -18.02 2.18
C ARG A 40 -1.20 -18.63 2.84
N ALA A 41 -1.36 -19.95 2.72
CA ALA A 41 -2.43 -20.67 3.39
C ALA A 41 -2.39 -20.57 4.92
N SER A 42 -1.21 -20.31 5.50
CA SER A 42 -1.03 -20.01 6.93
C SER A 42 -1.61 -18.65 7.35
N GLY A 43 -1.91 -17.76 6.38
CA GLY A 43 -2.31 -16.38 6.62
C GLY A 43 -1.16 -15.38 6.55
N ASP A 44 0.09 -15.85 6.52
CA ASP A 44 1.27 -15.00 6.42
C ASP A 44 1.35 -14.31 5.06
N ILE A 45 1.86 -13.08 5.07
CA ILE A 45 2.08 -12.29 3.87
C ILE A 45 3.57 -12.19 3.60
N CYS A 46 4.01 -12.78 2.49
CA CYS A 46 5.42 -12.87 2.12
C CYS A 46 5.68 -12.21 0.76
N PHE A 47 6.92 -11.76 0.57
CA PHE A 47 7.40 -11.32 -0.72
C PHE A 47 7.51 -12.49 -1.68
N ARG A 48 6.75 -12.48 -2.76
CA ARG A 48 6.91 -13.40 -3.88
C ARG A 48 7.99 -12.92 -4.85
N LEU A 49 8.12 -11.60 -4.96
CA LEU A 49 9.11 -10.88 -5.76
C LEU A 49 9.44 -9.58 -5.06
N ALA A 50 10.71 -9.18 -5.09
CA ALA A 50 11.17 -7.86 -4.69
C ALA A 50 12.17 -7.34 -5.71
N GLY A 51 12.05 -6.06 -6.08
CA GLY A 51 12.94 -5.39 -7.00
C GLY A 51 14.31 -5.11 -6.38
N THR A 52 15.30 -4.92 -7.22
CA THR A 52 16.71 -4.80 -6.79
C THR A 52 16.97 -3.56 -5.94
N ARG A 53 16.32 -2.42 -6.23
CA ARG A 53 16.47 -1.21 -5.39
C ARG A 53 15.79 -1.39 -4.04
N LEU A 54 14.67 -2.11 -4.01
CA LEU A 54 14.01 -2.45 -2.75
C LEU A 54 14.90 -3.36 -1.89
N CYS A 55 15.50 -4.41 -2.46
CA CYS A 55 16.44 -5.26 -1.73
C CYS A 55 17.68 -4.46 -1.26
N ALA A 56 18.21 -3.57 -2.10
CA ALA A 56 19.34 -2.71 -1.73
C ALA A 56 18.99 -1.73 -0.59
N LEU A 57 17.74 -1.22 -0.54
CA LEU A 57 17.27 -0.33 0.50
C LEU A 57 17.31 -0.99 1.90
N PHE A 58 17.05 -2.30 1.96
CA PHE A 58 17.08 -3.09 3.20
C PHE A 58 18.38 -3.93 3.35
N GLY A 59 19.30 -3.83 2.39
CA GLY A 59 20.59 -4.53 2.42
C GLY A 59 20.49 -6.06 2.41
N ARG A 60 19.36 -6.62 1.97
CA ARG A 60 19.09 -8.06 1.96
C ARG A 60 18.11 -8.48 0.87
N GLU A 61 18.17 -9.75 0.48
CA GLU A 61 17.14 -10.38 -0.36
C GLU A 61 15.82 -10.49 0.42
N LEU A 62 14.73 -10.01 -0.18
CA LEU A 62 13.41 -9.99 0.48
C LEU A 62 12.50 -11.13 0.03
N ARG A 63 12.81 -11.81 -1.08
CA ARG A 63 11.99 -12.93 -1.56
C ARG A 63 11.80 -13.97 -0.46
N GLU A 64 10.56 -14.44 -0.27
CA GLU A 64 10.10 -15.38 0.75
C GLU A 64 10.16 -14.85 2.20
N GLN A 65 10.68 -13.63 2.45
CA GLN A 65 10.61 -12.97 3.76
C GLN A 65 9.17 -12.48 4.03
N HIS A 66 8.80 -12.40 5.31
CA HIS A 66 7.52 -11.83 5.70
C HIS A 66 7.51 -10.30 5.50
N PHE A 67 6.41 -9.76 4.99
CA PHE A 67 6.29 -8.32 4.79
C PHE A 67 6.32 -7.55 6.11
N CYS A 68 5.77 -8.14 7.16
CA CYS A 68 5.79 -7.55 8.50
C CYS A 68 7.19 -7.43 9.11
N ASP A 69 8.19 -8.22 8.65
CA ASP A 69 9.56 -8.17 9.15
C ASP A 69 10.32 -6.89 8.75
N LEU A 70 9.77 -6.10 7.83
CA LEU A 70 10.31 -4.78 7.50
C LEU A 70 9.86 -3.70 8.50
N TRP A 71 8.90 -3.98 9.36
CA TRP A 71 8.26 -3.01 10.23
C TRP A 71 8.74 -3.18 11.67
N LEU A 72 8.76 -2.07 12.41
CA LEU A 72 9.03 -2.14 13.85
C LEU A 72 8.05 -3.13 14.51
N GLY A 73 8.53 -3.98 15.41
CA GLY A 73 7.74 -5.10 15.93
C GLY A 73 6.36 -4.73 16.49
N SER A 74 6.22 -3.53 17.07
CA SER A 74 4.91 -2.99 17.51
C SER A 74 3.93 -2.70 16.38
N GLU A 75 4.40 -2.56 15.14
CA GLU A 75 3.61 -2.24 13.95
C GLU A 75 3.18 -3.49 13.17
N ALA A 76 3.88 -4.62 13.36
CA ALA A 76 3.75 -5.84 12.54
C ALA A 76 2.30 -6.33 12.40
N ASP A 77 1.56 -6.39 13.51
CA ASP A 77 0.15 -6.81 13.51
C ASP A 77 -0.76 -5.82 12.78
N GLY A 78 -0.50 -4.52 12.93
CA GLY A 78 -1.23 -3.45 12.25
C GLY A 78 -1.06 -3.54 10.74
N ILE A 79 0.18 -3.69 10.29
CA ILE A 79 0.55 -3.82 8.89
C ILE A 79 -0.04 -5.10 8.27
N THR A 80 0.02 -6.21 8.97
CA THR A 80 -0.58 -7.48 8.53
C THR A 80 -2.10 -7.33 8.34
N ARG A 81 -2.80 -6.71 9.29
CA ARG A 81 -4.25 -6.42 9.16
C ARG A 81 -4.54 -5.50 7.98
N THR A 82 -3.81 -4.39 7.85
CA THR A 82 -3.98 -3.43 6.74
C THR A 82 -3.77 -4.10 5.39
N THR A 83 -2.71 -4.89 5.24
CA THR A 83 -2.40 -5.59 3.99
C THR A 83 -3.48 -6.62 3.63
N ASN A 84 -3.98 -7.38 4.62
CA ASN A 84 -5.11 -8.29 4.43
C ASN A 84 -6.40 -7.54 4.04
N GLN A 85 -6.65 -6.37 4.63
CA GLN A 85 -7.81 -5.55 4.30
C GLN A 85 -7.76 -5.06 2.84
N VAL A 86 -6.60 -4.63 2.35
CA VAL A 86 -6.39 -4.25 0.94
C VAL A 86 -6.76 -5.40 -0.01
N MET A 87 -6.30 -6.62 0.30
CA MET A 87 -6.62 -7.82 -0.49
C MET A 87 -8.13 -8.13 -0.45
N THR A 88 -8.74 -8.09 0.74
CA THR A 88 -10.14 -8.49 0.95
C THR A 88 -11.13 -7.47 0.38
N GLN A 89 -10.83 -6.17 0.53
CA GLN A 89 -11.69 -5.09 0.03
C GLN A 89 -11.43 -4.75 -1.44
N CYS A 90 -10.44 -5.37 -2.07
CA CYS A 90 -10.08 -5.10 -3.47
C CYS A 90 -9.80 -3.61 -3.75
N THR A 91 -9.35 -2.87 -2.74
CA THR A 91 -9.15 -1.42 -2.80
C THR A 91 -7.68 -1.09 -2.65
N PRO A 92 -7.05 -0.41 -3.63
CA PRO A 92 -5.65 0.00 -3.53
C PRO A 92 -5.46 1.03 -2.41
N MET A 93 -4.29 1.01 -1.79
CA MET A 93 -3.96 1.88 -0.66
C MET A 93 -2.54 2.44 -0.79
N LEU A 94 -2.37 3.70 -0.42
CA LEU A 94 -1.08 4.33 -0.19
C LEU A 94 -0.77 4.29 1.31
N LEU A 95 0.35 3.72 1.65
CA LEU A 95 0.89 3.63 2.99
C LEU A 95 2.12 4.54 3.07
N TYR A 96 2.10 5.50 3.98
CA TYR A 96 3.24 6.36 4.27
C TYR A 96 4.01 5.77 5.43
N ALA A 97 5.32 5.80 5.32
CA ALA A 97 6.20 5.23 6.33
C ALA A 97 7.43 6.09 6.53
N ARG A 98 8.04 5.95 7.70
CA ARG A 98 9.37 6.42 7.99
C ARG A 98 10.28 5.22 8.20
N GLY A 99 11.32 5.11 7.37
CA GLY A 99 12.39 4.15 7.54
C GLY A 99 13.50 4.72 8.39
N ALA A 100 14.12 3.90 9.24
CA ALA A 100 15.28 4.28 10.04
C ALA A 100 16.43 3.30 9.81
N THR A 101 17.67 3.83 9.76
CA THR A 101 18.90 3.03 9.78
C THR A 101 19.27 2.65 11.22
N GLU A 102 20.20 1.71 11.40
CA GLU A 102 20.78 1.40 12.73
C GLU A 102 21.48 2.62 13.35
N ALA A 103 21.97 3.55 12.53
CA ALA A 103 22.63 4.78 12.99
C ALA A 103 21.64 5.89 13.40
N GLY A 104 20.32 5.68 13.13
CA GLY A 104 19.27 6.64 13.43
C GLY A 104 18.99 7.66 12.32
N ASP A 105 19.57 7.49 11.13
CA ASP A 105 19.17 8.28 9.96
C ASP A 105 17.75 7.90 9.54
N GLU A 106 16.92 8.90 9.21
CA GLU A 106 15.53 8.69 8.84
C GLU A 106 15.25 9.02 7.37
N LEU A 107 14.27 8.34 6.78
CA LEU A 107 13.82 8.54 5.41
C LEU A 107 12.30 8.36 5.32
N ASP A 108 11.61 9.38 4.81
CA ASP A 108 10.18 9.26 4.51
C ASP A 108 9.97 8.50 3.20
N LEU A 109 9.01 7.59 3.21
CA LEU A 109 8.71 6.62 2.17
C LEU A 109 7.22 6.60 1.87
N GLU A 110 6.89 6.28 0.61
CA GLU A 110 5.53 6.01 0.16
C GLU A 110 5.47 4.61 -0.44
N LEU A 111 4.50 3.83 -0.02
CA LEU A 111 4.23 2.48 -0.54
C LEU A 111 2.83 2.44 -1.17
N LEU A 112 2.75 2.03 -2.41
CA LEU A 112 1.48 1.63 -3.02
C LEU A 112 1.26 0.14 -2.76
N LEU A 113 0.06 -0.22 -2.30
CA LEU A 113 -0.44 -1.59 -2.20
C LEU A 113 -1.66 -1.71 -3.13
N ALA A 114 -1.52 -2.41 -4.24
CA ALA A 114 -2.55 -2.57 -5.27
C ALA A 114 -2.95 -4.04 -5.40
N PRO A 115 -4.19 -4.43 -5.06
CA PRO A 115 -4.61 -5.83 -5.05
C PRO A 115 -4.67 -6.41 -6.47
N LEU A 116 -4.35 -7.70 -6.58
CA LEU A 116 -4.42 -8.48 -7.82
C LEU A 116 -5.22 -9.76 -7.59
N ALA A 117 -6.01 -10.14 -8.60
CA ALA A 117 -6.56 -11.49 -8.67
C ALA A 117 -5.48 -12.46 -9.15
N SER A 118 -5.36 -13.61 -8.50
CA SER A 118 -4.55 -14.72 -9.05
C SER A 118 -5.29 -15.44 -10.17
N SER A 119 -4.58 -16.33 -10.88
CA SER A 119 -5.13 -17.05 -12.04
C SER A 119 -6.32 -17.96 -11.69
N ASP A 120 -6.41 -18.41 -10.45
CA ASP A 120 -7.52 -19.19 -9.89
C ASP A 120 -8.67 -18.32 -9.33
N GLY A 121 -8.56 -16.99 -9.46
CA GLY A 121 -9.54 -16.02 -8.98
C GLY A 121 -9.43 -15.67 -7.50
N ALA A 122 -8.44 -16.19 -6.79
CA ALA A 122 -8.22 -15.81 -5.38
C ALA A 122 -7.64 -14.38 -5.28
N ASN A 123 -8.06 -13.64 -4.24
CA ASN A 123 -7.54 -12.32 -3.93
C ASN A 123 -6.43 -12.46 -2.87
N ASP A 124 -5.35 -13.11 -3.25
CA ASP A 124 -4.23 -13.45 -2.35
C ASP A 124 -2.94 -12.71 -2.68
N ARG A 125 -2.98 -11.77 -3.64
CA ARG A 125 -1.78 -11.06 -4.12
C ARG A 125 -1.93 -9.55 -4.12
N LEU A 126 -0.80 -8.88 -3.91
CA LEU A 126 -0.65 -7.44 -4.09
C LEU A 126 0.53 -7.15 -5.01
N LEU A 127 0.33 -6.23 -5.93
CA LEU A 127 1.40 -5.50 -6.59
C LEU A 127 1.70 -4.26 -5.76
N GLY A 128 2.95 -4.02 -5.43
CA GLY A 128 3.35 -2.83 -4.71
C GLY A 128 4.58 -2.17 -5.30
N ALA A 129 4.76 -0.92 -4.93
CA ALA A 129 5.99 -0.17 -5.14
C ALA A 129 6.33 0.60 -3.89
N LEU A 130 7.62 0.72 -3.59
CA LEU A 130 8.13 1.54 -2.51
C LEU A 130 9.01 2.63 -3.10
N SER A 131 8.73 3.88 -2.75
CA SER A 131 9.45 5.06 -3.22
C SER A 131 9.96 5.88 -2.06
N ALA A 132 11.25 6.22 -2.09
CA ALA A 132 11.84 7.20 -1.18
C ALA A 132 11.38 8.61 -1.59
N LEU A 133 10.91 9.42 -0.64
CA LEU A 133 10.46 10.79 -0.88
C LEU A 133 11.62 11.80 -0.89
N ALA A 134 12.81 11.38 -0.45
CA ALA A 134 14.05 12.14 -0.51
C ALA A 134 15.21 11.25 -0.99
N ARG A 135 16.32 11.86 -1.39
CA ARG A 135 17.53 11.16 -1.83
C ARG A 135 18.75 11.64 -1.03
N PRO A 136 18.85 11.28 0.26
CA PRO A 136 20.02 11.61 1.05
C PRO A 136 21.26 10.87 0.51
N ALA A 137 22.45 11.39 0.78
CA ALA A 137 23.70 10.83 0.26
C ALA A 137 23.96 9.38 0.72
N TRP A 138 23.42 8.99 1.86
CA TRP A 138 23.58 7.64 2.42
C TRP A 138 22.59 6.60 1.82
N LEU A 139 21.58 7.06 1.03
CA LEU A 139 20.58 6.18 0.43
C LEU A 139 21.26 5.09 -0.43
N HIS A 140 20.89 3.84 -0.23
CA HIS A 140 21.49 2.63 -0.80
C HIS A 140 22.94 2.32 -0.37
N MET A 141 23.54 3.14 0.51
CA MET A 141 24.85 2.84 1.13
C MET A 141 24.67 2.27 2.53
N THR A 142 23.70 2.81 3.26
CA THR A 142 23.32 2.33 4.60
C THR A 142 21.91 1.76 4.52
N PRO A 143 21.71 0.46 4.88
CA PRO A 143 20.39 -0.16 4.82
C PRO A 143 19.45 0.40 5.88
N LEU A 144 18.14 0.41 5.58
CA LEU A 144 17.11 0.62 6.58
C LEU A 144 16.99 -0.62 7.48
N ALA A 145 16.94 -0.40 8.78
CA ALA A 145 16.74 -1.44 9.78
C ALA A 145 15.26 -1.80 9.92
N HIS A 146 14.37 -0.79 9.91
CA HIS A 146 12.93 -0.98 10.06
C HIS A 146 12.13 0.19 9.49
N LEU A 147 10.83 -0.02 9.35
CA LEU A 147 9.82 0.96 8.98
C LEU A 147 8.86 1.23 10.16
N VAL A 148 8.34 2.44 10.22
CA VAL A 148 7.22 2.85 11.09
C VAL A 148 6.14 3.48 10.22
N ALA A 149 4.89 3.05 10.36
CA ALA A 149 3.77 3.61 9.61
C ALA A 149 3.44 5.03 10.10
N THR A 150 3.34 5.98 9.17
CA THR A 150 3.03 7.39 9.50
C THR A 150 1.67 7.85 8.98
N GLY A 151 1.07 7.12 8.04
CA GLY A 151 -0.24 7.44 7.49
C GLY A 151 -0.73 6.43 6.46
N LEU A 152 -2.04 6.53 6.17
CA LEU A 152 -2.72 5.76 5.12
C LEU A 152 -3.62 6.69 4.32
N SER A 153 -3.73 6.46 3.01
CA SER A 153 -4.73 7.08 2.17
C SER A 153 -5.19 6.13 1.06
N VAL A 154 -6.39 6.36 0.57
CA VAL A 154 -6.88 5.67 -0.64
C VAL A 154 -6.54 6.56 -1.83
N PRO A 155 -5.87 6.03 -2.88
CA PRO A 155 -5.64 6.80 -4.10
C PRO A 155 -6.98 7.23 -4.72
N ASP A 156 -7.09 8.48 -5.18
CA ASP A 156 -8.30 9.00 -5.77
C ASP A 156 -8.57 8.34 -7.13
N ILE A 157 -9.43 7.32 -7.13
CA ILE A 157 -9.84 6.58 -8.32
C ILE A 157 -10.73 7.45 -9.22
N ALA A 158 -11.41 8.44 -8.65
CA ALA A 158 -12.41 9.25 -9.34
C ALA A 158 -11.81 10.27 -10.33
N ARG A 159 -10.53 10.60 -10.21
CA ARG A 159 -9.89 11.60 -11.08
C ARG A 159 -9.59 11.14 -12.50
N ASN A 160 -9.75 9.86 -12.82
CA ASN A 160 -9.44 9.27 -14.15
C ASN A 160 -10.64 8.61 -14.83
N LEU A 161 -11.87 8.80 -14.34
CA LEU A 161 -13.05 8.45 -15.12
C LEU A 161 -13.34 9.59 -16.08
N PRO A 162 -13.50 9.34 -17.41
CA PRO A 162 -14.05 10.34 -18.32
C PRO A 162 -15.40 10.76 -17.78
N ALA A 163 -15.64 12.07 -17.73
CA ALA A 163 -16.88 12.64 -17.26
C ALA A 163 -18.04 12.18 -18.17
N GLU A 164 -18.69 11.10 -17.85
CA GLU A 164 -19.95 10.69 -18.45
C GLU A 164 -21.06 10.57 -17.39
N ARG A 165 -21.86 11.66 -17.39
CA ARG A 165 -23.30 11.70 -17.07
C ARG A 165 -23.80 11.17 -15.73
N SER A 166 -23.74 12.03 -14.76
CA SER A 166 -24.70 11.96 -13.65
C SER A 166 -26.08 12.46 -14.09
N HIS A 167 -27.03 11.56 -14.26
CA HIS A 167 -28.46 11.90 -14.19
C HIS A 167 -29.09 11.09 -13.05
N GLY A 168 -29.48 11.78 -12.01
CA GLY A 168 -30.65 11.37 -11.27
C GLY A 168 -30.55 11.03 -9.80
N LYS A 169 -31.06 11.98 -9.02
CA LYS A 169 -31.79 11.86 -7.76
C LYS A 169 -31.01 11.79 -6.44
N ALA A 170 -30.97 12.96 -5.83
CA ALA A 170 -30.84 13.12 -4.38
C ALA A 170 -31.97 12.36 -3.63
N ALA A 171 -31.58 11.60 -2.64
CA ALA A 171 -32.47 11.17 -1.55
C ALA A 171 -31.78 11.51 -0.23
N ASP A 172 -32.29 12.52 0.44
CA ASP A 172 -31.97 12.89 1.82
C ASP A 172 -32.27 11.70 2.76
N THR A 173 -31.28 11.25 3.50
CA THR A 173 -31.53 10.47 4.71
C THR A 173 -30.67 11.02 5.86
N LYS A 174 -31.31 11.84 6.70
CA LYS A 174 -30.81 12.22 8.02
C LYS A 174 -30.79 10.99 8.90
N VAL A 175 -29.64 10.61 9.41
CA VAL A 175 -29.51 9.68 10.53
C VAL A 175 -29.03 10.43 11.76
N SER A 176 -29.92 10.48 12.75
CA SER A 176 -29.68 11.01 14.09
C SER A 176 -28.85 10.01 14.91
N VAL A 177 -27.78 10.45 15.52
CA VAL A 177 -26.98 9.64 16.45
C VAL A 177 -27.31 10.10 17.87
N ALA A 178 -27.97 9.22 18.64
CA ALA A 178 -28.07 9.32 20.09
C ALA A 178 -26.95 8.48 20.73
N GLY A 179 -26.24 9.08 21.70
CA GLY A 179 -25.11 8.46 22.36
C GLY A 179 -25.47 7.51 23.50
N SER A 180 -24.57 6.67 23.89
CA SER A 180 -24.30 6.30 25.29
C SER A 180 -22.95 5.59 25.42
N GLY A 181 -22.26 5.87 26.52
CA GLY A 181 -20.86 5.61 26.74
C GLY A 181 -20.50 4.16 27.13
N GLY A 182 -19.22 3.91 27.00
CA GLY A 182 -18.54 2.70 27.47
C GLY A 182 -17.04 2.86 27.26
N ARG A 183 -16.32 3.20 28.34
CA ARG A 183 -14.85 3.24 28.35
C ARG A 183 -14.29 1.84 28.12
N ASN A 184 -13.59 1.63 27.01
CA ASN A 184 -12.63 0.55 26.92
C ASN A 184 -11.39 1.07 26.19
N ASN A 185 -10.31 1.21 26.97
CA ASN A 185 -9.04 1.80 26.59
C ASN A 185 -8.26 0.79 25.72
N ARG A 186 -8.58 0.70 24.43
CA ARG A 186 -7.72 0.07 23.41
C ARG A 186 -7.01 1.21 22.70
N LYS A 187 -5.68 1.26 22.81
CA LYS A 187 -4.84 2.14 22.02
C LYS A 187 -5.10 1.84 20.53
N LEU A 188 -6.03 2.54 19.94
CA LEU A 188 -6.19 2.65 18.50
C LEU A 188 -5.03 3.49 17.99
N PHE A 189 -4.28 2.95 17.05
CA PHE A 189 -3.31 3.71 16.29
C PHE A 189 -4.02 4.95 15.73
N HIS A 190 -3.57 6.12 16.12
CA HIS A 190 -4.05 7.38 15.55
C HIS A 190 -3.42 7.55 14.15
N LEU A 191 -3.91 6.82 13.17
CA LEU A 191 -3.64 7.10 11.77
C LEU A 191 -4.45 8.36 11.41
N ARG A 192 -3.77 9.50 11.26
CA ARG A 192 -4.39 10.70 10.70
C ARG A 192 -4.64 10.46 9.23
N ILE A 193 -5.90 10.51 8.83
CA ILE A 193 -6.27 10.66 7.42
C ILE A 193 -5.86 12.09 7.02
N LEU A 194 -4.85 12.20 6.16
CA LEU A 194 -4.48 13.48 5.57
C LEU A 194 -5.34 13.68 4.33
N ASP A 195 -6.38 14.49 4.43
CA ASP A 195 -7.05 15.08 3.29
C ASP A 195 -6.05 15.96 2.54
N GLY A 196 -5.77 15.65 1.28
CA GLY A 196 -4.91 16.43 0.39
C GLY A 196 -5.52 17.79 0.07
N GLY A 197 -5.47 18.73 1.01
CA GLY A 197 -5.88 20.10 0.84
C GLY A 197 -4.87 20.88 0.00
N LYS A 198 -5.29 21.42 -1.15
CA LYS A 198 -4.63 22.51 -1.85
C LYS A 198 -4.51 23.72 -0.92
N GLY A 199 -3.27 24.12 -0.61
CA GLY A 199 -2.97 25.50 -0.22
C GLY A 199 -2.76 26.33 -1.49
N GLY A 200 -3.42 27.46 -1.58
CA GLY A 200 -3.32 28.43 -2.65
C GLY A 200 -1.97 29.16 -2.72
#